data_f17bfdc7762fd8d5ae32a5050cddea2c
#
_entry.id   f17bfdc7762fd8d5ae32a5050cddea2c
#
_cell.length_a   1.000
_cell.length_b   1.000
_cell.length_c   1.000
_cell.angle_alpha   90.00
_cell.angle_beta   90.00
_cell.angle_gamma   90.00
#
_symmetry.space_group_name_H-M   'P 1'
#
loop_
_entity.id
_entity.type
_entity.pdbx_description
1 polymer ?
#
loop_
_entity_poly.entity_id
_entity_poly.type
_entity_poly.pdbx_seq_one_letter_code
_entity_poly.pdbx_strand_id
1 'polypeptide(L)'
;HPEKIESLKDSFKKNKSPEIENIESEKKIFVANSFEVHTKKIIALKDKTAFVIYPKDQKNFNKEKLKIYTQNGFVIENFQQKKLDLPKYFTLQRNGGIKTIISIEENKIALISGSENNCFFASLILLKNGNELMRTKCLPEDLKNNDFNGLGSSNIHLDDFLYLTLGTPEKHISKNSPLAQNNKYLFGKVLKIKKSDVIKKIDNQTETLKIDIFSKGHRVPQGLTRINDSIFNVEHGPKGGDELNLVIENGNYGWPLVSYGTNYLKENGGDGKSINFNHDLNNFNEPLLALVPSIGISSLN
;
A
#
# COMPACT_ATOMS: atom_id res chain seq x y z
N HIS A 1 10.26 -14.31 22.75
CA HIS A 1 10.11 -14.72 24.15
C HIS A 1 8.64 -15.04 24.39
N PRO A 2 8.28 -16.29 24.84
CA PRO A 2 6.88 -16.73 24.99
C PRO A 2 6.06 -15.86 25.96
N GLU A 3 6.67 -15.35 27.01
CA GLU A 3 6.01 -14.54 28.05
C GLU A 3 5.46 -13.19 27.56
N LYS A 4 6.08 -12.58 26.54
CA LYS A 4 5.58 -11.33 25.94
C LYS A 4 4.35 -11.55 25.05
N ILE A 5 4.22 -12.73 24.46
CA ILE A 5 3.08 -13.10 23.62
C ILE A 5 1.86 -13.42 24.49
N GLU A 6 2.07 -14.00 25.67
CA GLU A 6 0.99 -14.30 26.61
C GLU A 6 0.38 -13.04 27.22
N SER A 7 1.19 -12.04 27.58
CA SER A 7 0.70 -10.76 28.10
C SER A 7 -0.11 -9.96 27.05
N LEU A 8 0.20 -10.10 25.76
CA LEU A 8 -0.59 -9.54 24.68
C LEU A 8 -1.93 -10.28 24.50
N LYS A 9 -1.94 -11.61 24.63
CA LYS A 9 -3.18 -12.41 24.55
C LYS A 9 -4.17 -12.08 25.66
N ASP A 10 -3.70 -11.77 26.85
CA ASP A 10 -4.57 -11.41 27.98
C ASP A 10 -5.13 -10.00 27.86
N SER A 11 -4.43 -9.08 27.20
CA SER A 11 -4.97 -7.74 26.91
C SER A 11 -6.10 -7.78 25.85
N PHE A 12 -6.05 -8.75 24.92
CA PHE A 12 -7.12 -8.95 23.92
C PHE A 12 -8.37 -9.63 24.49
N LYS A 13 -8.25 -10.44 25.57
CA LYS A 13 -9.41 -11.12 26.20
C LYS A 13 -10.27 -10.23 27.09
N LYS A 14 -9.77 -9.06 27.50
CA LYS A 14 -10.50 -8.13 28.40
C LYS A 14 -11.44 -7.16 27.71
N ASN A 15 -11.39 -7.05 26.40
CA ASN A 15 -12.28 -6.14 25.65
C ASN A 15 -13.55 -6.89 25.23
N LYS A 16 -14.65 -6.68 25.97
CA LYS A 16 -15.99 -7.08 25.52
C LYS A 16 -16.31 -6.37 24.21
N SER A 17 -16.86 -7.13 23.25
CA SER A 17 -17.38 -6.56 22.00
C SER A 17 -18.38 -5.44 22.32
N PRO A 18 -18.31 -4.28 21.66
CA PRO A 18 -19.29 -3.24 21.83
C PRO A 18 -20.68 -3.73 21.35
N GLU A 19 -21.72 -3.46 22.13
CA GLU A 19 -23.09 -3.69 21.71
C GLU A 19 -23.42 -2.79 20.52
N ILE A 20 -24.01 -3.40 19.49
CA ILE A 20 -24.41 -2.69 18.27
C ILE A 20 -25.83 -2.16 18.51
N GLU A 21 -25.97 -0.86 18.72
CA GLU A 21 -27.27 -0.20 18.63
C GLU A 21 -27.61 0.09 17.16
N ASN A 22 -28.77 -0.40 16.74
CA ASN A 22 -29.36 -0.09 15.43
C ASN A 22 -29.79 1.36 15.38
N ILE A 23 -29.17 2.16 14.53
CA ILE A 23 -29.60 3.51 14.20
C ILE A 23 -29.82 3.60 12.70
N GLU A 24 -31.03 3.97 12.32
CA GLU A 24 -31.51 4.09 10.95
C GLU A 24 -30.72 5.09 10.11
N SER A 25 -30.43 4.69 8.89
CA SER A 25 -30.20 5.46 7.64
C SER A 25 -28.99 6.38 7.48
N GLU A 26 -27.99 6.42 8.34
CA GLU A 26 -26.73 7.12 8.05
C GLU A 26 -25.52 6.19 8.14
N LYS A 27 -24.71 6.14 7.06
CA LYS A 27 -23.50 5.32 7.03
C LYS A 27 -22.54 5.78 8.12
N LYS A 28 -22.33 4.96 9.15
CA LYS A 28 -21.43 5.24 10.27
C LYS A 28 -20.05 4.70 10.03
N ILE A 29 -19.05 5.49 10.41
CA ILE A 29 -17.67 5.06 10.54
C ILE A 29 -17.48 4.58 11.98
N PHE A 30 -17.07 3.31 12.16
CA PHE A 30 -16.81 2.76 13.48
C PHE A 30 -15.36 3.02 13.90
N VAL A 31 -15.17 3.57 15.08
CA VAL A 31 -13.88 3.65 15.75
C VAL A 31 -13.93 2.76 16.98
N ALA A 32 -13.14 1.71 17.00
CA ALA A 32 -13.01 0.83 18.16
C ALA A 32 -12.13 1.50 19.22
N ASN A 33 -12.65 1.63 20.42
CA ASN A 33 -12.11 2.12 21.69
C ASN A 33 -12.34 3.61 22.02
N SER A 34 -13.18 3.82 23.03
CA SER A 34 -13.25 4.86 24.09
C SER A 34 -12.73 6.28 23.80
N PHE A 35 -12.72 6.74 22.56
CA PHE A 35 -12.58 8.14 22.25
C PHE A 35 -13.95 8.68 21.88
N GLU A 36 -14.44 9.66 22.65
CA GLU A 36 -15.59 10.47 22.21
C GLU A 36 -15.16 11.24 20.96
N VAL A 37 -15.58 10.75 19.80
CA VAL A 37 -15.41 11.48 18.54
C VAL A 37 -16.63 12.37 18.36
N HIS A 38 -16.52 13.63 18.75
CA HIS A 38 -17.50 14.64 18.40
C HIS A 38 -17.40 14.99 16.91
N THR A 39 -18.04 14.21 16.04
CA THR A 39 -18.12 14.55 14.62
C THR A 39 -19.28 15.49 14.38
N LYS A 40 -18.97 16.73 14.01
CA LYS A 40 -20.01 17.71 13.59
C LYS A 40 -20.48 17.49 12.14
N LYS A 41 -19.79 16.65 11.35
CA LYS A 41 -20.12 16.40 9.94
C LYS A 41 -19.50 15.09 9.45
N ILE A 42 -20.29 14.27 8.77
CA ILE A 42 -19.85 13.08 8.05
C ILE A 42 -19.73 13.45 6.57
N ILE A 43 -18.61 13.10 5.95
CA ILE A 43 -18.40 13.24 4.50
C ILE A 43 -18.61 11.86 3.88
N ALA A 44 -19.69 11.70 3.11
CA ALA A 44 -19.87 10.51 2.28
C ALA A 44 -19.06 10.68 1.00
N LEU A 45 -18.08 9.81 0.77
CA LEU A 45 -17.31 9.77 -0.47
C LEU A 45 -17.95 8.77 -1.43
N LYS A 46 -18.20 9.20 -2.68
CA LYS A 46 -18.63 8.30 -3.76
C LYS A 46 -17.46 7.46 -4.29
N ASP A 47 -16.26 7.99 -4.15
CA ASP A 47 -15.04 7.42 -4.73
C ASP A 47 -14.17 6.78 -3.66
N LYS A 48 -13.39 5.76 -4.04
CA LYS A 48 -12.43 5.13 -3.14
C LYS A 48 -11.36 6.13 -2.71
N THR A 49 -11.08 6.19 -1.42
CA THR A 49 -9.99 6.99 -0.87
C THR A 49 -8.66 6.32 -1.22
N ALA A 50 -7.73 7.09 -1.80
CA ALA A 50 -6.36 6.66 -2.05
C ALA A 50 -5.44 7.03 -0.89
N PHE A 51 -5.61 8.23 -0.34
CA PHE A 51 -4.74 8.72 0.71
C PHE A 51 -5.39 9.87 1.49
N VAL A 52 -5.08 9.97 2.78
CA VAL A 52 -5.56 11.04 3.65
C VAL A 52 -4.37 11.73 4.31
N ILE A 53 -4.29 13.05 4.17
CA ILE A 53 -3.30 13.87 4.89
C ILE A 53 -4.00 14.49 6.08
N TYR A 54 -3.53 14.12 7.26
CA TYR A 54 -3.96 14.70 8.53
C TYR A 54 -3.06 15.88 8.92
N PRO A 55 -3.58 16.87 9.67
CA PRO A 55 -2.75 17.89 10.27
C PRO A 55 -1.77 17.27 11.28
N LYS A 56 -0.56 17.83 11.36
CA LYS A 56 0.50 17.32 12.26
C LYS A 56 0.12 17.44 13.75
N ASP A 57 -0.64 18.46 14.09
CA ASP A 57 -1.11 18.68 15.46
C ASP A 57 -2.53 18.15 15.63
N GLN A 58 -2.62 16.98 16.25
CA GLN A 58 -3.90 16.31 16.51
C GLN A 58 -4.73 16.99 17.61
N LYS A 59 -4.09 17.78 18.51
CA LYS A 59 -4.81 18.51 19.58
C LYS A 59 -5.61 19.68 19.03
N ASN A 60 -5.15 20.27 17.93
CA ASN A 60 -5.81 21.37 17.23
C ASN A 60 -6.28 20.93 15.85
N PHE A 61 -6.98 19.79 15.78
CA PHE A 61 -7.52 19.29 14.53
C PHE A 61 -8.41 20.33 13.87
N ASN A 62 -7.84 21.06 12.92
CA ASN A 62 -8.58 21.98 12.08
C ASN A 62 -9.01 21.24 10.80
N LYS A 63 -10.32 21.09 10.58
CA LYS A 63 -10.90 20.43 9.41
C LYS A 63 -10.41 21.03 8.08
N GLU A 64 -10.03 22.31 8.09
CA GLU A 64 -9.47 23.00 6.92
C GLU A 64 -8.11 22.45 6.44
N LYS A 65 -7.40 21.73 7.32
CA LYS A 65 -6.09 21.10 6.95
C LYS A 65 -6.21 19.65 6.50
N LEU A 66 -7.41 19.06 6.56
CA LEU A 66 -7.65 17.70 6.07
C LEU A 66 -7.72 17.71 4.54
N LYS A 67 -6.87 16.90 3.90
CA LYS A 67 -6.90 16.66 2.46
C LYS A 67 -7.13 15.18 2.18
N ILE A 68 -8.15 14.86 1.40
CA ILE A 68 -8.47 13.50 0.99
C ILE A 68 -8.24 13.39 -0.51
N TYR A 69 -7.34 12.51 -0.90
CA TYR A 69 -7.08 12.16 -2.30
C TYR A 69 -7.86 10.90 -2.65
N THR A 70 -8.59 10.93 -3.76
CA THR A 70 -9.36 9.78 -4.21
C THR A 70 -8.63 9.01 -5.30
N GLN A 71 -8.93 7.73 -5.42
CA GLN A 71 -8.31 6.85 -6.41
C GLN A 71 -8.50 7.36 -7.84
N ASN A 72 -9.64 7.98 -8.14
CA ASN A 72 -10.00 8.47 -9.46
C ASN A 72 -9.51 9.89 -9.78
N GLY A 73 -8.63 10.46 -8.94
CA GLY A 73 -7.91 11.68 -9.27
C GLY A 73 -8.56 12.97 -8.81
N PHE A 74 -9.26 12.96 -7.68
CA PHE A 74 -9.73 14.18 -7.05
C PHE A 74 -9.02 14.42 -5.72
N VAL A 75 -8.96 15.67 -5.31
CA VAL A 75 -8.63 16.08 -3.95
C VAL A 75 -9.82 16.78 -3.33
N ILE A 76 -10.11 16.44 -2.08
CA ILE A 76 -11.13 17.10 -1.26
C ILE A 76 -10.41 17.87 -0.17
N GLU A 77 -10.60 19.16 -0.17
CA GLU A 77 -10.04 20.12 0.78
C GLU A 77 -11.13 21.12 1.15
N ASN A 78 -11.30 21.45 2.43
CA ASN A 78 -12.36 22.33 2.92
C ASN A 78 -13.77 21.94 2.43
N PHE A 79 -14.03 20.61 2.33
CA PHE A 79 -15.27 20.04 1.79
C PHE A 79 -15.54 20.35 0.30
N GLN A 80 -14.61 20.92 -0.40
CA GLN A 80 -14.67 21.13 -1.84
C GLN A 80 -13.88 20.07 -2.56
N GLN A 81 -14.49 19.49 -3.60
CA GLN A 81 -13.84 18.51 -4.47
C GLN A 81 -13.26 19.22 -5.68
N LYS A 82 -11.96 19.00 -5.92
CA LYS A 82 -11.24 19.52 -7.08
C LYS A 82 -10.60 18.37 -7.85
N LYS A 83 -10.73 18.39 -9.18
CA LYS A 83 -10.03 17.43 -10.03
C LYS A 83 -8.55 17.78 -10.10
N LEU A 84 -7.70 16.76 -10.01
CA LEU A 84 -6.26 16.87 -10.17
C LEU A 84 -5.91 16.92 -11.67
N ASP A 85 -4.87 17.68 -12.02
CA ASP A 85 -4.30 17.68 -13.36
C ASP A 85 -3.33 16.51 -13.48
N LEU A 86 -3.81 15.41 -14.06
CA LEU A 86 -3.08 14.16 -14.18
C LEU A 86 -2.62 13.94 -15.62
N PRO A 87 -1.49 13.22 -15.84
CA PRO A 87 -1.00 12.92 -17.18
C PRO A 87 -2.04 12.19 -18.03
N LYS A 88 -1.98 12.36 -19.36
CA LYS A 88 -2.91 11.71 -20.31
C LYS A 88 -2.90 10.18 -20.20
N TYR A 89 -1.78 9.58 -19.78
CA TYR A 89 -1.65 8.15 -19.60
C TYR A 89 -2.24 7.62 -18.28
N PHE A 90 -2.70 8.51 -17.38
CA PHE A 90 -3.37 8.09 -16.15
C PHE A 90 -4.57 7.19 -16.47
N THR A 91 -4.68 6.06 -15.79
CA THR A 91 -5.73 5.08 -16.07
C THR A 91 -6.42 4.57 -14.81
N LEU A 92 -7.73 4.41 -14.92
CA LEU A 92 -8.56 3.70 -13.94
C LEU A 92 -8.81 2.24 -14.35
N GLN A 93 -8.35 1.86 -15.54
CA GLN A 93 -8.50 0.48 -16.01
C GLN A 93 -7.83 -0.50 -15.04
N ARG A 94 -8.38 -1.70 -14.95
CA ARG A 94 -7.85 -2.78 -14.11
C ARG A 94 -7.66 -2.34 -12.65
N ASN A 95 -8.65 -1.64 -12.10
CA ASN A 95 -8.59 -1.06 -10.74
C ASN A 95 -7.42 -0.10 -10.52
N GLY A 96 -7.00 0.58 -11.57
CA GLY A 96 -5.97 1.62 -11.54
C GLY A 96 -6.36 2.85 -10.73
N GLY A 97 -5.58 3.88 -10.87
CA GLY A 97 -5.78 5.17 -10.22
C GLY A 97 -4.61 5.62 -9.35
N ILE A 98 -4.85 6.60 -8.50
CA ILE A 98 -3.88 7.03 -7.48
C ILE A 98 -3.81 5.94 -6.39
N LYS A 99 -2.59 5.60 -5.98
CA LYS A 99 -2.34 4.54 -4.97
C LYS A 99 -1.85 5.10 -3.64
N THR A 100 -0.98 6.09 -3.67
CA THR A 100 -0.52 6.80 -2.47
C THR A 100 -0.04 8.20 -2.82
N ILE A 101 0.06 9.05 -1.80
CA ILE A 101 0.64 10.39 -1.89
C ILE A 101 1.87 10.44 -0.98
N ILE A 102 2.96 10.95 -1.52
CA ILE A 102 4.24 11.12 -0.85
C ILE A 102 4.48 12.62 -0.69
N SER A 103 4.91 13.03 0.49
CA SER A 103 5.26 14.43 0.77
C SER A 103 6.76 14.55 0.94
N ILE A 104 7.44 15.32 0.08
CA ILE A 104 8.85 15.66 0.23
C ILE A 104 8.95 17.18 0.21
N GLU A 105 9.34 17.75 1.35
CA GLU A 105 9.26 19.19 1.59
C GLU A 105 7.86 19.72 1.27
N GLU A 106 7.73 20.77 0.47
CA GLU A 106 6.44 21.29 0.01
C GLU A 106 5.82 20.49 -1.14
N ASN A 107 6.59 19.58 -1.77
CA ASN A 107 6.14 18.86 -2.95
C ASN A 107 5.26 17.67 -2.56
N LYS A 108 4.20 17.46 -3.36
CA LYS A 108 3.33 16.29 -3.30
C LYS A 108 3.54 15.45 -4.57
N ILE A 109 3.89 14.21 -4.36
CA ILE A 109 4.15 13.21 -5.40
C ILE A 109 3.08 12.15 -5.29
N ALA A 110 2.48 11.76 -6.41
CA ALA A 110 1.52 10.65 -6.43
C ALA A 110 2.13 9.42 -7.10
N LEU A 111 1.90 8.26 -6.52
CA LEU A 111 2.04 6.99 -7.22
C LEU A 111 0.73 6.72 -7.94
N ILE A 112 0.78 6.59 -9.25
CA ILE A 112 -0.37 6.35 -10.12
C ILE A 112 -0.18 5.11 -10.99
N SER A 113 -1.28 4.52 -11.44
CA SER A 113 -1.27 3.59 -12.56
C SER A 113 -1.35 4.33 -13.88
N GLY A 114 -0.64 3.84 -14.88
CA GLY A 114 -0.61 4.38 -16.22
C GLY A 114 -0.88 3.33 -17.29
N SER A 115 -1.40 3.78 -18.43
CA SER A 115 -1.58 2.96 -19.63
C SER A 115 -1.30 3.79 -20.87
N GLU A 116 -0.40 3.29 -21.72
CA GLU A 116 -0.02 3.93 -22.97
C GLU A 116 0.45 2.87 -23.98
N ASN A 117 -0.05 2.89 -25.20
CA ASN A 117 0.37 1.96 -26.29
C ASN A 117 0.33 0.47 -25.86
N ASN A 118 -0.75 0.03 -25.23
CA ASN A 118 -0.93 -1.32 -24.66
C ASN A 118 0.03 -1.68 -23.51
N CYS A 119 0.80 -0.72 -23.03
CA CYS A 119 1.69 -0.87 -21.89
C CYS A 119 0.97 -0.39 -20.61
N PHE A 120 0.86 -1.25 -19.62
CA PHE A 120 0.40 -0.90 -18.28
C PHE A 120 1.60 -0.79 -17.34
N PHE A 121 1.66 0.28 -16.54
CA PHE A 121 2.79 0.58 -15.66
C PHE A 121 2.36 1.36 -14.42
N ALA A 122 3.26 1.53 -13.46
CA ALA A 122 3.13 2.47 -12.35
C ALA A 122 4.08 3.66 -12.58
N SER A 123 3.67 4.86 -12.16
CA SER A 123 4.47 6.07 -12.29
C SER A 123 4.40 6.92 -11.04
N LEU A 124 5.53 7.54 -10.66
CA LEU A 124 5.58 8.63 -9.71
C LEU A 124 5.50 9.95 -10.47
N ILE A 125 4.56 10.78 -10.11
CA ILE A 125 4.35 12.09 -10.72
C ILE A 125 4.35 13.20 -9.68
N LEU A 126 4.81 14.38 -10.09
CA LEU A 126 4.68 15.59 -9.28
C LEU A 126 3.28 16.18 -9.47
N LEU A 127 2.49 16.28 -8.39
CA LEU A 127 1.08 16.66 -8.49
C LEU A 127 0.83 18.10 -8.96
N LYS A 128 1.79 19.01 -8.77
CA LYS A 128 1.60 20.42 -9.15
C LYS A 128 1.54 20.66 -10.67
N ASN A 129 2.12 19.76 -11.47
CA ASN A 129 2.24 19.94 -12.93
C ASN A 129 2.19 18.62 -13.72
N GLY A 130 1.97 17.49 -13.08
CA GLY A 130 1.90 16.18 -13.73
C GLY A 130 3.24 15.62 -14.24
N ASN A 131 4.38 16.28 -13.94
CA ASN A 131 5.68 15.84 -14.41
C ASN A 131 6.02 14.44 -13.87
N GLU A 132 6.44 13.56 -14.76
CA GLU A 132 6.87 12.20 -14.42
C GLU A 132 8.25 12.20 -13.78
N LEU A 133 8.37 11.65 -12.60
CA LEU A 133 9.64 11.49 -11.89
C LEU A 133 10.24 10.10 -12.13
N MET A 134 9.38 9.08 -12.24
CA MET A 134 9.75 7.70 -12.48
C MET A 134 8.60 6.95 -13.16
N ARG A 135 8.95 6.02 -14.03
CA ARG A 135 8.03 5.06 -14.64
C ARG A 135 8.61 3.65 -14.49
N THR A 136 7.79 2.69 -14.08
CA THR A 136 8.19 1.28 -14.10
C THR A 136 8.23 0.75 -15.53
N LYS A 137 8.86 -0.40 -15.73
CA LYS A 137 8.67 -1.17 -16.96
C LYS A 137 7.20 -1.56 -17.12
N CYS A 138 6.78 -1.80 -18.36
CA CYS A 138 5.47 -2.38 -18.65
C CYS A 138 5.28 -3.68 -17.90
N LEU A 139 4.06 -3.88 -17.41
CA LEU A 139 3.64 -5.20 -17.00
C LEU A 139 3.71 -6.16 -18.20
N PRO A 140 4.16 -7.41 -18.00
CA PRO A 140 4.21 -8.39 -19.07
C PRO A 140 2.83 -8.59 -19.72
N GLU A 141 2.78 -8.66 -21.06
CA GLU A 141 1.53 -8.79 -21.83
C GLU A 141 0.80 -10.11 -21.58
N ASP A 142 1.53 -11.17 -21.27
CA ASP A 142 1.02 -12.50 -20.98
C ASP A 142 0.25 -12.58 -19.66
N LEU A 143 0.36 -11.56 -18.82
CA LEU A 143 -0.40 -11.47 -17.58
C LEU A 143 -1.83 -10.98 -17.83
N LYS A 144 -2.69 -11.85 -18.36
CA LYS A 144 -4.14 -11.58 -18.52
C LYS A 144 -4.84 -11.13 -17.25
N ASN A 145 -4.18 -11.34 -16.12
CA ASN A 145 -4.67 -11.09 -14.76
C ASN A 145 -4.08 -9.84 -14.11
N ASN A 146 -3.47 -8.94 -14.86
CA ASN A 146 -2.97 -7.69 -14.30
C ASN A 146 -4.11 -6.91 -13.63
N ASP A 147 -3.95 -6.65 -12.35
CA ASP A 147 -4.92 -5.91 -11.55
C ASP A 147 -4.18 -4.97 -10.58
N PHE A 148 -4.36 -3.69 -10.78
CA PHE A 148 -3.72 -2.67 -9.94
C PHE A 148 -4.26 -2.60 -8.50
N ASN A 149 -5.30 -3.38 -8.13
CA ASN A 149 -5.61 -3.58 -6.72
C ASN A 149 -4.42 -4.18 -5.96
N GLY A 150 -3.67 -5.09 -6.61
CA GLY A 150 -2.46 -5.67 -6.04
C GLY A 150 -1.30 -4.69 -5.93
N LEU A 151 -1.37 -3.51 -6.56
CA LEU A 151 -0.28 -2.54 -6.50
C LEU A 151 0.00 -2.07 -5.07
N GLY A 152 -0.96 -2.05 -4.17
CA GLY A 152 -0.86 -1.67 -2.76
C GLY A 152 0.33 -0.77 -2.50
N SER A 153 0.20 0.30 -1.77
CA SER A 153 1.36 1.18 -1.58
C SER A 153 1.27 1.95 -0.28
N SER A 154 2.40 2.03 0.39
CA SER A 154 2.63 2.87 1.56
C SER A 154 4.03 3.44 1.51
N ASN A 155 4.28 4.50 2.26
CA ASN A 155 5.59 5.13 2.29
C ASN A 155 5.94 5.66 3.68
N ILE A 156 7.23 5.66 4.00
CA ILE A 156 7.79 6.31 5.20
C ILE A 156 9.07 7.04 4.86
N HIS A 157 9.40 8.00 5.71
CA HIS A 157 10.68 8.69 5.70
C HIS A 157 11.53 8.23 6.87
N LEU A 158 12.75 7.76 6.58
CA LEU A 158 13.76 7.41 7.57
C LEU A 158 15.07 8.06 7.14
N ASP A 159 15.61 8.92 7.98
CA ASP A 159 16.79 9.74 7.70
C ASP A 159 16.68 10.48 6.34
N ASP A 160 17.67 10.31 5.48
CA ASP A 160 17.72 10.91 4.14
C ASP A 160 16.96 10.14 3.09
N PHE A 161 16.29 9.06 3.46
CA PHE A 161 15.63 8.17 2.51
C PHE A 161 14.10 8.19 2.62
N LEU A 162 13.48 8.02 1.48
CA LEU A 162 12.11 7.60 1.31
C LEU A 162 12.09 6.09 1.08
N TYR A 163 11.29 5.38 1.85
CA TYR A 163 10.93 3.99 1.59
C TYR A 163 9.52 3.93 1.03
N LEU A 164 9.36 3.24 -0.08
CA LEU A 164 8.10 3.13 -0.81
C LEU A 164 7.81 1.68 -1.14
N THR A 165 6.64 1.19 -0.78
CA THR A 165 6.21 -0.15 -1.21
C THR A 165 5.54 -0.07 -2.57
N LEU A 166 5.85 -1.02 -3.45
CA LEU A 166 5.13 -1.33 -4.68
C LEU A 166 4.72 -2.79 -4.67
N GLY A 167 3.43 -3.05 -4.53
CA GLY A 167 2.90 -4.40 -4.59
C GLY A 167 2.92 -5.00 -5.98
N THR A 168 2.44 -6.22 -6.08
CA THR A 168 2.38 -7.00 -7.33
C THR A 168 1.01 -6.81 -7.97
N PRO A 169 0.89 -6.10 -9.11
CA PRO A 169 -0.39 -5.88 -9.77
C PRO A 169 -0.88 -7.13 -10.51
N GLU A 170 -0.97 -8.22 -9.79
CA GLU A 170 -1.44 -9.53 -10.26
C GLU A 170 -2.67 -9.97 -9.48
N LYS A 171 -3.73 -10.35 -10.16
CA LYS A 171 -4.93 -10.91 -9.54
C LYS A 171 -4.71 -12.33 -9.04
N HIS A 172 -3.94 -13.11 -9.77
CA HIS A 172 -3.65 -14.51 -9.50
C HIS A 172 -2.16 -14.80 -9.62
N ILE A 173 -1.71 -15.86 -8.95
CA ILE A 173 -0.33 -16.30 -9.05
C ILE A 173 -0.05 -16.76 -10.48
N SER A 174 0.85 -16.08 -11.15
CA SER A 174 1.44 -16.56 -12.39
C SER A 174 2.79 -17.21 -12.10
N LYS A 175 2.89 -18.51 -12.29
CA LYS A 175 4.15 -19.25 -12.16
C LYS A 175 5.20 -18.79 -13.17
N ASN A 176 4.78 -18.17 -14.28
CA ASN A 176 5.63 -17.80 -15.39
C ASN A 176 6.21 -16.38 -15.30
N SER A 177 5.69 -15.55 -14.41
CA SER A 177 6.19 -14.17 -14.24
C SER A 177 6.14 -13.73 -12.78
N PRO A 178 7.03 -14.25 -11.94
CA PRO A 178 7.09 -13.84 -10.54
C PRO A 178 7.67 -12.44 -10.43
N LEU A 179 6.89 -11.40 -10.72
CA LEU A 179 7.31 -9.99 -10.67
C LEU A 179 8.01 -9.64 -9.35
N ALA A 180 7.47 -10.17 -8.25
CA ALA A 180 8.01 -9.93 -6.92
C ALA A 180 9.42 -10.50 -6.73
N GLN A 181 9.80 -11.56 -7.45
CA GLN A 181 11.13 -12.18 -7.38
C GLN A 181 12.11 -11.62 -8.42
N ASN A 182 11.61 -10.99 -9.49
CA ASN A 182 12.43 -10.51 -10.60
C ASN A 182 12.90 -9.08 -10.39
N ASN A 183 14.20 -8.87 -10.17
CA ASN A 183 14.78 -7.53 -9.93
C ASN A 183 14.78 -6.62 -11.19
N LYS A 184 14.38 -7.11 -12.36
CA LYS A 184 14.16 -6.25 -13.53
C LYS A 184 12.89 -5.41 -13.42
N TYR A 185 11.99 -5.74 -12.47
CA TYR A 185 10.74 -5.05 -12.19
C TYR A 185 10.75 -4.48 -10.77
N LEU A 186 10.12 -3.33 -10.59
CA LEU A 186 9.98 -2.68 -9.28
C LEU A 186 8.76 -3.16 -8.48
N PHE A 187 7.94 -4.05 -9.06
CA PHE A 187 6.75 -4.60 -8.42
C PHE A 187 7.10 -5.69 -7.39
N GLY A 188 6.33 -5.76 -6.31
CA GLY A 188 6.56 -6.68 -5.19
C GLY A 188 7.82 -6.35 -4.40
N LYS A 189 8.10 -5.05 -4.21
CA LYS A 189 9.33 -4.53 -3.59
C LYS A 189 9.02 -3.48 -2.52
N VAL A 190 9.95 -3.36 -1.58
CA VAL A 190 10.18 -2.11 -0.85
C VAL A 190 11.35 -1.40 -1.53
N LEU A 191 11.13 -0.18 -1.97
CA LEU A 191 12.10 0.65 -2.67
C LEU A 191 12.73 1.63 -1.69
N LYS A 192 14.03 1.91 -1.84
CA LYS A 192 14.80 2.91 -1.10
C LYS A 192 15.25 3.99 -2.06
N ILE A 193 14.85 5.24 -1.80
CA ILE A 193 15.08 6.36 -2.70
C ILE A 193 15.65 7.51 -1.87
N LYS A 194 16.78 8.08 -2.27
CA LYS A 194 17.35 9.23 -1.58
C LYS A 194 16.51 10.47 -1.83
N LYS A 195 16.08 11.17 -0.77
CA LYS A 195 15.21 12.35 -0.88
C LYS A 195 15.84 13.47 -1.71
N SER A 196 17.16 13.70 -1.56
CA SER A 196 17.88 14.69 -2.36
C SER A 196 17.86 14.39 -3.88
N ASP A 197 17.81 13.10 -4.26
CA ASP A 197 17.76 12.74 -5.68
C ASP A 197 16.35 12.98 -6.25
N VAL A 198 15.31 12.81 -5.42
CA VAL A 198 13.94 13.19 -5.79
C VAL A 198 13.84 14.70 -6.01
N ILE A 199 14.43 15.52 -5.11
CA ILE A 199 14.44 16.97 -5.24
C ILE A 199 15.17 17.39 -6.51
N LYS A 200 16.38 16.85 -6.76
CA LYS A 200 17.11 17.12 -8.01
C LYS A 200 16.30 16.77 -9.26
N LYS A 201 15.59 15.62 -9.23
CA LYS A 201 14.71 15.22 -10.33
C LYS A 201 13.53 16.17 -10.53
N ILE A 202 12.98 16.75 -9.46
CA ILE A 202 11.93 17.77 -9.51
C ILE A 202 12.46 19.06 -10.13
N ASP A 203 13.65 19.49 -9.75
CA ASP A 203 14.28 20.72 -10.22
C ASP A 203 14.81 20.60 -11.63
N ASN A 204 15.33 19.43 -11.99
CA ASN A 204 15.87 19.12 -13.31
C ASN A 204 15.33 17.80 -13.84
N GLN A 205 14.39 17.86 -14.78
CA GLN A 205 13.71 16.68 -15.36
C GLN A 205 14.65 15.77 -16.18
N THR A 206 15.84 16.23 -16.55
CA THR A 206 16.83 15.40 -17.27
C THR A 206 17.57 14.43 -16.33
N GLU A 207 17.57 14.72 -15.03
CA GLU A 207 18.18 13.83 -14.03
C GLU A 207 17.47 12.46 -13.98
N THR A 208 18.24 11.42 -13.71
CA THR A 208 17.69 10.07 -13.52
C THR A 208 17.49 9.81 -12.03
N LEU A 209 16.29 9.46 -11.63
CA LEU A 209 16.00 9.08 -10.26
C LEU A 209 16.59 7.69 -9.96
N LYS A 210 17.59 7.65 -9.07
CA LYS A 210 18.15 6.40 -8.59
C LYS A 210 17.19 5.73 -7.61
N ILE A 211 16.87 4.46 -7.86
CA ILE A 211 15.97 3.66 -7.04
C ILE A 211 16.66 2.35 -6.70
N ASP A 212 16.86 2.11 -5.42
CA ASP A 212 17.41 0.87 -4.92
C ASP A 212 16.29 -0.07 -4.44
N ILE A 213 16.40 -1.37 -4.69
CA ILE A 213 15.50 -2.37 -4.13
C ILE A 213 15.99 -2.70 -2.73
N PHE A 214 15.23 -2.29 -1.70
CA PHE A 214 15.56 -2.56 -0.31
C PHE A 214 15.20 -4.00 0.08
N SER A 215 14.00 -4.47 -0.31
CA SER A 215 13.56 -5.85 -0.14
C SER A 215 12.62 -6.27 -1.27
N LYS A 216 12.38 -7.58 -1.40
CA LYS A 216 11.56 -8.16 -2.46
C LYS A 216 10.66 -9.29 -1.96
N GLY A 217 9.84 -9.82 -2.85
CA GLY A 217 8.96 -10.94 -2.52
C GLY A 217 7.71 -10.51 -1.75
N HIS A 218 7.26 -9.27 -1.96
CA HIS A 218 6.03 -8.73 -1.36
C HIS A 218 4.84 -8.90 -2.31
N ARG A 219 3.67 -9.19 -1.73
CA ARG A 219 2.44 -9.34 -2.51
C ARG A 219 1.68 -8.01 -2.65
N VAL A 220 0.94 -7.61 -1.63
CA VAL A 220 0.10 -6.40 -1.63
C VAL A 220 0.35 -5.63 -0.34
N PRO A 221 1.48 -4.92 -0.23
CA PRO A 221 1.82 -4.15 0.95
C PRO A 221 0.87 -2.95 1.10
N GLN A 222 0.20 -2.86 2.23
CA GLN A 222 -0.80 -1.83 2.53
C GLN A 222 -0.32 -0.82 3.57
N GLY A 223 0.58 -1.23 4.45
CA GLY A 223 1.12 -0.37 5.50
C GLY A 223 2.61 -0.52 5.63
N LEU A 224 3.30 0.59 5.82
CA LEU A 224 4.72 0.66 6.13
C LEU A 224 4.88 1.63 7.28
N THR A 225 5.56 1.22 8.34
CA THR A 225 5.85 2.07 9.49
C THR A 225 7.26 1.81 10.00
N ARG A 226 7.73 2.69 10.89
CA ARG A 226 8.99 2.48 11.60
C ARG A 226 8.78 2.51 13.10
N ILE A 227 9.52 1.66 13.80
CA ILE A 227 9.66 1.71 15.24
C ILE A 227 11.17 1.73 15.51
N ASN A 228 11.66 2.83 16.05
CA ASN A 228 13.10 3.13 16.11
C ASN A 228 13.70 3.05 14.70
N ASP A 229 14.76 2.25 14.51
CA ASP A 229 15.44 2.06 13.22
C ASP A 229 14.92 0.86 12.42
N SER A 230 13.89 0.20 12.93
CA SER A 230 13.30 -0.97 12.28
C SER A 230 12.09 -0.59 11.44
N ILE A 231 12.02 -1.15 10.24
CA ILE A 231 10.92 -0.95 9.29
C ILE A 231 9.98 -2.16 9.35
N PHE A 232 8.69 -1.89 9.45
CA PHE A 232 7.65 -2.91 9.47
C PHE A 232 6.70 -2.70 8.32
N ASN A 233 6.26 -3.81 7.72
CA ASN A 233 5.28 -3.84 6.64
C ASN A 233 4.11 -4.74 7.01
N VAL A 234 2.89 -4.33 6.69
CA VAL A 234 1.74 -5.22 6.65
C VAL A 234 1.27 -5.39 5.23
N GLU A 235 0.95 -6.62 4.85
CA GLU A 235 0.52 -6.93 3.50
C GLU A 235 -0.58 -7.99 3.45
N HIS A 236 -1.39 -7.91 2.39
CA HIS A 236 -2.41 -8.91 2.14
C HIS A 236 -1.81 -10.18 1.55
N GLY A 237 -2.09 -11.30 2.19
CA GLY A 237 -1.95 -12.61 1.58
C GLY A 237 -2.98 -12.83 0.46
N PRO A 238 -2.96 -13.99 -0.18
CA PRO A 238 -4.04 -14.38 -1.09
C PRO A 238 -5.33 -14.70 -0.30
N LYS A 239 -5.89 -15.87 -0.36
CA LYS A 239 -7.01 -16.28 0.48
C LYS A 239 -6.48 -16.72 1.84
N GLY A 240 -6.53 -15.87 2.86
CA GLY A 240 -5.82 -16.02 4.13
C GLY A 240 -4.39 -15.48 4.08
N GLY A 241 -3.67 -15.56 5.21
CA GLY A 241 -2.24 -15.26 5.27
C GLY A 241 -1.86 -13.79 5.07
N ASP A 242 -2.63 -12.85 5.63
CA ASP A 242 -2.14 -11.49 5.81
C ASP A 242 -0.94 -11.52 6.75
N GLU A 243 0.06 -10.67 6.49
CA GLU A 243 1.36 -10.75 7.16
C GLU A 243 1.76 -9.42 7.81
N LEU A 244 2.43 -9.54 8.94
CA LEU A 244 3.25 -8.47 9.52
C LEU A 244 4.71 -8.88 9.38
N ASN A 245 5.48 -8.09 8.67
CA ASN A 245 6.88 -8.35 8.35
C ASN A 245 7.80 -7.32 9.02
N LEU A 246 8.93 -7.78 9.56
CA LEU A 246 10.10 -6.95 9.82
C LEU A 246 10.89 -6.84 8.52
N VAL A 247 10.94 -5.66 7.93
CA VAL A 247 11.58 -5.45 6.62
C VAL A 247 13.07 -5.17 6.79
N ILE A 248 13.90 -6.06 6.25
CA ILE A 248 15.36 -5.94 6.30
C ILE A 248 15.96 -5.71 4.92
N GLU A 249 17.10 -5.06 4.86
CA GLU A 249 17.83 -4.80 3.62
C GLU A 249 18.22 -6.13 2.95
N ASN A 250 18.01 -6.23 1.64
CA ASN A 250 18.17 -7.45 0.84
C ASN A 250 17.25 -8.63 1.23
N GLY A 251 16.26 -8.41 2.11
CA GLY A 251 15.29 -9.43 2.49
C GLY A 251 14.44 -9.91 1.32
N ASN A 252 14.07 -11.19 1.34
CA ASN A 252 13.14 -11.79 0.39
C ASN A 252 12.01 -12.49 1.14
N TYR A 253 10.77 -12.01 0.98
CA TYR A 253 9.56 -12.48 1.68
C TYR A 253 8.79 -13.55 0.90
N GLY A 254 9.37 -14.02 -0.19
CA GLY A 254 9.03 -15.27 -0.86
C GLY A 254 7.84 -15.24 -1.83
N TRP A 255 6.99 -14.21 -1.84
CA TRP A 255 5.88 -14.15 -2.78
C TRP A 255 6.38 -14.22 -4.25
N PRO A 256 5.75 -15.03 -5.15
CA PRO A 256 4.60 -15.91 -4.96
C PRO A 256 4.97 -17.37 -4.67
N LEU A 257 6.22 -17.66 -4.30
CA LEU A 257 6.75 -19.02 -4.12
C LEU A 257 6.34 -19.63 -2.79
N VAL A 258 6.18 -18.79 -1.76
CA VAL A 258 5.71 -19.16 -0.42
C VAL A 258 4.65 -18.17 0.05
N SER A 259 3.72 -18.62 0.88
CA SER A 259 2.70 -17.81 1.57
C SER A 259 1.93 -18.68 2.55
N TYR A 260 1.45 -18.11 3.64
CA TYR A 260 0.54 -18.75 4.60
C TYR A 260 -0.92 -18.82 4.10
N GLY A 261 -1.23 -18.15 3.00
CA GLY A 261 -2.56 -18.22 2.37
C GLY A 261 -2.68 -19.33 1.35
N THR A 262 -3.86 -19.44 0.77
CA THR A 262 -4.18 -20.37 -0.31
C THR A 262 -4.54 -19.62 -1.59
N ASN A 263 -4.41 -20.25 -2.74
CA ASN A 263 -4.91 -19.70 -3.98
C ASN A 263 -6.43 -19.51 -3.92
N TYR A 264 -6.94 -18.53 -4.66
CA TYR A 264 -8.37 -18.39 -4.88
C TYR A 264 -8.94 -19.63 -5.55
N LEU A 265 -10.25 -19.89 -5.35
CA LEU A 265 -10.96 -20.98 -6.01
C LEU A 265 -11.04 -20.74 -7.53
N LYS A 266 -11.36 -21.80 -8.29
CA LYS A 266 -11.44 -21.75 -9.76
C LYS A 266 -12.44 -20.71 -10.27
N GLU A 267 -13.57 -20.54 -9.60
CA GLU A 267 -14.58 -19.52 -9.91
C GLU A 267 -14.03 -18.09 -9.82
N ASN A 268 -12.99 -17.89 -9.03
CA ASN A 268 -12.29 -16.63 -8.88
C ASN A 268 -10.94 -16.62 -9.64
N GLY A 269 -10.72 -17.61 -10.52
CA GLY A 269 -9.55 -17.71 -11.41
C GLY A 269 -8.31 -18.35 -10.79
N GLY A 270 -8.39 -18.88 -9.58
CA GLY A 270 -7.32 -19.64 -8.93
C GLY A 270 -7.47 -21.16 -9.15
N ASP A 271 -6.73 -21.97 -8.39
CA ASP A 271 -6.82 -23.43 -8.36
C ASP A 271 -7.27 -23.99 -7.00
N GLY A 272 -7.48 -23.12 -6.02
CA GLY A 272 -7.90 -23.45 -4.66
C GLY A 272 -6.84 -24.19 -3.83
N LYS A 273 -5.62 -24.36 -4.35
CA LYS A 273 -4.56 -25.13 -3.69
C LYS A 273 -3.82 -24.27 -2.64
N SER A 274 -3.33 -24.94 -1.62
CA SER A 274 -2.39 -24.34 -0.69
C SER A 274 -1.09 -23.93 -1.39
N ILE A 275 -0.54 -22.81 -1.00
CA ILE A 275 0.79 -22.37 -1.40
C ILE A 275 1.78 -23.01 -0.42
N ASN A 276 3.03 -23.18 -0.83
CA ASN A 276 4.07 -23.61 0.10
C ASN A 276 4.20 -22.57 1.23
N PHE A 277 4.14 -23.00 2.49
CA PHE A 277 4.24 -22.13 3.66
C PHE A 277 5.61 -22.17 4.36
N ASN A 278 6.54 -23.00 3.87
CA ASN A 278 7.85 -23.19 4.50
C ASN A 278 8.84 -22.11 4.01
N HIS A 279 8.81 -20.93 4.62
CA HIS A 279 9.71 -19.84 4.28
C HIS A 279 11.17 -20.22 4.60
N ASP A 280 11.45 -20.69 5.82
CA ASP A 280 12.80 -21.05 6.27
C ASP A 280 13.46 -22.10 5.39
N LEU A 281 12.73 -23.15 5.00
CA LEU A 281 13.27 -24.22 4.15
C LEU A 281 13.65 -23.75 2.75
N ASN A 282 13.15 -22.59 2.35
CA ASN A 282 13.41 -21.99 1.04
C ASN A 282 14.27 -20.72 1.12
N ASN A 283 14.86 -20.44 2.29
CA ASN A 283 15.68 -19.26 2.58
C ASN A 283 14.94 -17.92 2.32
N PHE A 284 13.64 -17.88 2.63
CA PHE A 284 12.84 -16.65 2.64
C PHE A 284 12.68 -16.15 4.07
N ASN A 285 12.47 -14.84 4.20
CA ASN A 285 12.22 -14.23 5.49
C ASN A 285 10.82 -14.61 5.99
N GLU A 286 10.76 -15.12 7.22
CA GLU A 286 9.51 -15.41 7.90
C GLU A 286 8.80 -14.12 8.33
N PRO A 287 7.47 -14.02 8.19
CA PRO A 287 6.72 -12.94 8.80
C PRO A 287 6.77 -13.05 10.33
N LEU A 288 6.74 -11.91 11.02
CA LEU A 288 6.58 -11.89 12.47
C LEU A 288 5.21 -12.42 12.90
N LEU A 289 4.22 -12.26 12.05
CA LEU A 289 2.86 -12.74 12.29
C LEU A 289 2.19 -13.01 10.94
N ALA A 290 1.58 -14.19 10.81
CA ALA A 290 0.68 -14.54 9.73
C ALA A 290 -0.75 -14.70 10.27
N LEU A 291 -1.72 -14.06 9.64
CA LEU A 291 -3.11 -14.05 10.05
C LEU A 291 -3.94 -14.99 9.15
N VAL A 292 -4.35 -16.11 9.72
CA VAL A 292 -5.20 -17.10 9.04
C VAL A 292 -6.40 -17.39 9.96
N PRO A 293 -7.60 -16.94 9.61
CA PRO A 293 -7.98 -16.22 8.38
C PRO A 293 -7.44 -14.79 8.29
N SER A 294 -7.40 -14.24 7.07
CA SER A 294 -7.09 -12.82 6.84
C SER A 294 -8.09 -11.90 7.51
N ILE A 295 -7.62 -10.75 7.96
CA ILE A 295 -8.45 -9.68 8.53
C ILE A 295 -8.59 -8.47 7.59
N GLY A 296 -7.93 -8.50 6.43
CA GLY A 296 -7.95 -7.40 5.47
C GLY A 296 -7.19 -6.17 5.98
N ILE A 297 -5.94 -6.39 6.41
CA ILE A 297 -5.05 -5.32 6.91
C ILE A 297 -4.97 -4.18 5.90
N SER A 298 -5.24 -2.93 6.33
CA SER A 298 -5.26 -1.76 5.43
C SER A 298 -4.17 -0.74 5.73
N SER A 299 -3.64 -0.70 6.94
CA SER A 299 -2.56 0.23 7.30
C SER A 299 -1.86 -0.21 8.58
N LEU A 300 -0.69 0.36 8.82
CA LEU A 300 0.10 0.22 10.04
C LEU A 300 0.59 1.61 10.45
N ASN A 301 0.26 2.02 11.69
CA ASN A 301 0.65 3.31 12.28
C ASN A 301 1.31 3.11 13.64
#